data_9ba0767ed7c2eb67722e503438688554
#
_entry.id   9ba0767ed7c2eb67722e503438688554
#
_cell.length_a   1.000
_cell.length_b   1.000
_cell.length_c   1.000
_cell.angle_alpha   90.00
_cell.angle_beta   90.00
_cell.angle_gamma   90.00
#
_symmetry.space_group_name_H-M   'P 1'
#
loop_
_entity.id
_entity.type
_entity.pdbx_description
1 polymer ?
#
loop_
_entity_poly.entity_id
_entity_poly.type
_entity_poly.pdbx_seq_one_letter_code
_entity_poly.pdbx_strand_id
1 'polypeptide(L)'
;MEVVIITIEFHNGLSIIESLGQKGILTNVIDVTNEPKPYMLCSKFVKQGWKCKSNADAISILLNDFKGDGEKALLISCSDDATAMLDKHYDELKDKFILPLTSFHGHQEEIMSKQYMSNLAQNIGMNIPETWLLEKGQEIPEDIIYPCITKAISSVAGTKIDNIRICNNYEELKSFVNSSGHSATLQIQRFID
;
A
#
# COMPACT_ATOMS: atom_id res chain seq x y z
N MET A 1 -25.85 -3.31 7.40
CA MET A 1 -24.43 -2.82 7.44
C MET A 1 -23.99 -2.49 6.03
N GLU A 2 -23.61 -1.29 5.76
CA GLU A 2 -23.09 -0.85 4.46
C GLU A 2 -21.58 -1.13 4.34
N VAL A 3 -21.09 -1.17 3.11
CA VAL A 3 -19.64 -1.31 2.82
C VAL A 3 -19.20 -0.10 2.02
N VAL A 4 -18.11 0.54 2.45
CA VAL A 4 -17.45 1.62 1.75
C VAL A 4 -16.05 1.15 1.34
N ILE A 5 -15.68 1.36 0.08
CA ILE A 5 -14.38 0.98 -0.47
C ILE A 5 -13.65 2.25 -0.90
N ILE A 6 -12.43 2.47 -0.39
CA ILE A 6 -11.50 3.46 -0.95
C ILE A 6 -10.56 2.73 -1.89
N THR A 7 -10.57 3.10 -3.14
CA THR A 7 -9.77 2.47 -4.19
C THR A 7 -8.96 3.49 -4.98
N ILE A 8 -7.97 2.98 -5.66
CA ILE A 8 -7.21 3.65 -6.72
C ILE A 8 -7.34 2.79 -7.97
N GLU A 9 -6.88 3.24 -9.11
CA GLU A 9 -7.03 2.57 -10.41
C GLU A 9 -6.31 1.22 -10.54
N PHE A 10 -6.51 0.31 -9.58
CA PHE A 10 -5.98 -1.06 -9.62
C PHE A 10 -7.10 -2.09 -9.49
N HIS A 11 -6.85 -3.29 -10.02
CA HIS A 11 -7.82 -4.38 -10.08
C HIS A 11 -8.38 -4.80 -8.70
N ASN A 12 -7.66 -4.52 -7.61
CA ASN A 12 -8.07 -4.91 -6.26
C ASN A 12 -9.43 -4.35 -5.88
N GLY A 13 -9.65 -3.05 -6.12
CA GLY A 13 -10.93 -2.39 -5.84
C GLY A 13 -12.08 -3.03 -6.63
N LEU A 14 -11.90 -3.22 -7.93
CA LEU A 14 -12.91 -3.85 -8.78
C LEU A 14 -13.20 -5.28 -8.35
N SER A 15 -12.18 -6.07 -8.00
CA SER A 15 -12.35 -7.45 -7.55
C SER A 15 -13.19 -7.52 -6.28
N ILE A 16 -13.02 -6.61 -5.34
CA ILE A 16 -13.82 -6.54 -4.11
C ILE A 16 -15.25 -6.14 -4.44
N ILE A 17 -15.47 -5.11 -5.26
CA ILE A 17 -16.79 -4.65 -5.70
C ILE A 17 -17.57 -5.79 -6.35
N GLU A 18 -16.96 -6.49 -7.30
CA GLU A 18 -17.58 -7.60 -8.02
C GLU A 18 -17.86 -8.81 -7.09
N SER A 19 -16.91 -9.15 -6.22
CA SER A 19 -17.08 -10.29 -5.30
C SER A 19 -18.21 -10.07 -4.30
N LEU A 20 -18.33 -8.88 -3.74
CA LEU A 20 -19.43 -8.50 -2.84
C LEU A 20 -20.75 -8.41 -3.59
N GLY A 21 -20.72 -7.79 -4.77
CA GLY A 21 -21.90 -7.61 -5.61
C GLY A 21 -22.53 -8.94 -6.07
N GLN A 22 -21.71 -9.94 -6.41
CA GLN A 22 -22.19 -11.30 -6.72
C GLN A 22 -22.88 -11.98 -5.53
N LYS A 23 -22.64 -11.52 -4.31
CA LYS A 23 -23.31 -11.95 -3.08
C LYS A 23 -24.50 -11.07 -2.70
N GLY A 24 -24.88 -10.11 -3.56
CA GLY A 24 -26.00 -9.20 -3.32
C GLY A 24 -25.66 -8.00 -2.44
N ILE A 25 -24.37 -7.76 -2.15
CA ILE A 25 -23.91 -6.61 -1.35
C ILE A 25 -23.46 -5.50 -2.29
N LEU A 26 -24.26 -4.44 -2.39
CA LEU A 26 -23.88 -3.23 -3.12
C LEU A 26 -22.92 -2.39 -2.28
N THR A 27 -21.92 -1.80 -2.92
CA THR A 27 -20.84 -1.06 -2.26
C THR A 27 -20.91 0.43 -2.54
N ASN A 28 -20.52 1.24 -1.57
CA ASN A 28 -20.23 2.65 -1.75
C ASN A 28 -18.75 2.77 -2.10
N VAL A 29 -18.38 3.50 -3.13
CA VAL A 29 -17.01 3.51 -3.66
C VAL A 29 -16.47 4.92 -3.73
N ILE A 30 -15.31 5.15 -3.14
CA ILE A 30 -14.52 6.38 -3.28
C ILE A 30 -13.31 6.03 -4.13
N ASP A 31 -13.27 6.54 -5.35
CA ASP A 31 -12.18 6.31 -6.30
C ASP A 31 -11.23 7.51 -6.32
N VAL A 32 -10.01 7.28 -5.81
CA VAL A 32 -8.95 8.29 -5.76
C VAL A 32 -8.19 8.25 -7.08
N THR A 33 -8.58 9.11 -8.03
CA THR A 33 -8.05 9.08 -9.39
C THR A 33 -8.11 10.44 -10.07
N ASN A 34 -7.19 10.67 -11.00
CA ASN A 34 -7.24 11.81 -11.94
C ASN A 34 -7.97 11.48 -13.23
N GLU A 35 -8.33 10.22 -13.49
CA GLU A 35 -9.01 9.82 -14.72
C GLU A 35 -10.37 10.50 -14.85
N PRO A 36 -10.71 11.01 -16.04
CA PRO A 36 -11.98 11.71 -16.25
C PRO A 36 -13.20 10.79 -16.08
N LYS A 37 -13.05 9.51 -16.42
CA LYS A 37 -14.11 8.49 -16.34
C LYS A 37 -13.61 7.25 -15.61
N PRO A 38 -13.61 7.25 -14.27
CA PRO A 38 -13.12 6.12 -13.49
C PRO A 38 -14.01 4.88 -13.71
N TYR A 39 -13.41 3.81 -14.22
CA TYR A 39 -14.14 2.59 -14.58
C TYR A 39 -14.71 1.85 -13.36
N MET A 40 -14.08 2.02 -12.19
CA MET A 40 -14.56 1.44 -10.93
C MET A 40 -16.01 1.84 -10.63
N LEU A 41 -16.34 3.11 -10.86
CA LEU A 41 -17.66 3.67 -10.60
C LEU A 41 -18.71 3.24 -11.63
N CYS A 42 -18.30 2.57 -12.71
CA CYS A 42 -19.22 2.07 -13.74
C CYS A 42 -19.79 0.68 -13.42
N SER A 43 -19.31 0.00 -12.36
CA SER A 43 -19.82 -1.31 -11.99
C SER A 43 -21.29 -1.22 -11.52
N LYS A 44 -22.13 -2.14 -11.98
CA LYS A 44 -23.52 -2.25 -11.55
C LYS A 44 -23.69 -2.56 -10.06
N PHE A 45 -22.61 -2.94 -9.39
CA PHE A 45 -22.59 -3.25 -7.97
C PHE A 45 -22.20 -2.05 -7.09
N VAL A 46 -21.97 -0.89 -7.71
CA VAL A 46 -21.76 0.36 -6.98
C VAL A 46 -23.12 0.98 -6.65
N LYS A 47 -23.41 1.11 -5.34
CA LYS A 47 -24.61 1.77 -4.83
C LYS A 47 -24.49 3.30 -4.97
N GLN A 48 -23.35 3.84 -4.54
CA GLN A 48 -23.00 5.25 -4.65
C GLN A 48 -21.49 5.38 -4.88
N GLY A 49 -21.11 6.27 -5.78
CA GLY A 49 -19.71 6.50 -6.14
C GLY A 49 -19.31 7.94 -6.00
N TRP A 50 -18.09 8.16 -5.50
CA TRP A 50 -17.41 9.45 -5.46
C TRP A 50 -16.07 9.35 -6.15
N LYS A 51 -15.72 10.41 -6.85
CA LYS A 51 -14.40 10.60 -7.42
C LYS A 51 -13.68 11.69 -6.67
N CYS A 52 -12.43 11.46 -6.30
CA CYS A 52 -11.58 12.48 -5.69
C CYS A 52 -10.13 12.37 -6.18
N LYS A 53 -9.30 13.36 -5.84
CA LYS A 53 -7.92 13.43 -6.35
C LYS A 53 -6.87 13.00 -5.34
N SER A 54 -7.24 12.91 -4.07
CA SER A 54 -6.33 12.60 -2.98
C SER A 54 -7.00 11.79 -1.87
N ASN A 55 -6.20 11.10 -1.06
CA ASN A 55 -6.70 10.42 0.13
C ASN A 55 -7.27 11.41 1.15
N ALA A 56 -6.77 12.65 1.21
CA ALA A 56 -7.35 13.70 2.07
C ALA A 56 -8.77 14.07 1.64
N ASP A 57 -9.02 14.16 0.32
CA ASP A 57 -10.38 14.36 -0.19
C ASP A 57 -11.27 13.16 0.14
N ALA A 58 -10.73 11.93 0.08
CA ALA A 58 -11.47 10.72 0.45
C ALA A 58 -11.91 10.75 1.92
N ILE A 59 -11.04 11.19 2.84
CA ILE A 59 -11.39 11.40 4.25
C ILE A 59 -12.51 12.44 4.39
N SER A 60 -12.42 13.55 3.65
CA SER A 60 -13.47 14.58 3.66
C SER A 60 -14.83 14.02 3.21
N ILE A 61 -14.85 13.18 2.18
CA ILE A 61 -16.07 12.50 1.70
C ILE A 61 -16.64 11.57 2.79
N LEU A 62 -15.80 10.77 3.45
CA LEU A 62 -16.23 9.88 4.54
C LEU A 62 -16.89 10.65 5.70
N LEU A 63 -16.31 11.78 6.07
CA LEU A 63 -16.80 12.58 7.21
C LEU A 63 -18.05 13.36 6.86
N ASN A 64 -18.12 13.97 5.66
CA ASN A 64 -19.11 14.98 5.32
C ASN A 64 -20.21 14.49 4.36
N ASP A 65 -19.86 13.65 3.36
CA ASP A 65 -20.76 13.31 2.25
C ASP A 65 -21.42 11.94 2.43
N PHE A 66 -20.69 10.95 2.96
CA PHE A 66 -21.26 9.64 3.26
C PHE A 66 -22.19 9.73 4.48
N LYS A 67 -23.48 9.42 4.28
CA LYS A 67 -24.48 9.50 5.35
C LYS A 67 -24.75 8.18 6.07
N GLY A 68 -24.57 7.05 5.36
CA GLY A 68 -24.87 5.72 5.91
C GLY A 68 -26.36 5.48 6.18
N ASP A 69 -26.65 4.34 6.77
CA ASP A 69 -28.00 3.88 7.16
C ASP A 69 -28.25 3.99 8.67
N GLY A 70 -27.37 4.63 9.41
CA GLY A 70 -27.43 4.78 10.87
C GLY A 70 -26.64 3.74 11.65
N GLU A 71 -26.13 2.68 10.98
CA GLU A 71 -25.19 1.72 11.55
C GLU A 71 -23.77 2.03 11.09
N LYS A 72 -22.77 1.50 11.82
CA LYS A 72 -21.38 1.59 11.37
C LYS A 72 -21.20 0.84 10.05
N ALA A 73 -20.63 1.52 9.06
CA ALA A 73 -20.27 0.90 7.78
C ALA A 73 -18.89 0.24 7.85
N LEU A 74 -18.73 -0.89 7.17
CA LEU A 74 -17.39 -1.49 6.99
C LEU A 74 -16.60 -0.67 5.97
N LEU A 75 -15.42 -0.21 6.35
CA LEU A 75 -14.53 0.58 5.50
C LEU A 75 -13.34 -0.27 5.05
N ILE A 76 -13.16 -0.41 3.74
CA ILE A 76 -12.08 -1.20 3.12
C ILE A 76 -11.20 -0.26 2.30
N SER A 77 -9.88 -0.29 2.55
CA SER A 77 -8.89 0.41 1.73
C SER A 77 -8.19 -0.55 0.77
N CYS A 78 -7.90 -0.10 -0.44
CA CYS A 78 -7.23 -0.89 -1.48
C CYS A 78 -5.80 -0.42 -1.78
N SER A 79 -5.23 0.46 -0.95
CA SER A 79 -3.85 0.92 -1.07
C SER A 79 -3.23 1.19 0.30
N ASP A 80 -1.91 1.09 0.35
CA ASP A 80 -1.13 1.36 1.56
C ASP A 80 -1.31 2.81 2.04
N ASP A 81 -1.28 3.76 1.11
CA ASP A 81 -1.46 5.20 1.42
C ASP A 81 -2.85 5.48 2.01
N ALA A 82 -3.90 4.85 1.46
CA ALA A 82 -5.25 4.99 2.00
C ALA A 82 -5.34 4.36 3.40
N THR A 83 -4.73 3.19 3.60
CA THR A 83 -4.70 2.51 4.91
C THR A 83 -3.99 3.38 5.96
N ALA A 84 -2.83 3.94 5.63
CA ALA A 84 -2.10 4.83 6.52
C ALA A 84 -2.89 6.11 6.84
N MET A 85 -3.61 6.67 5.86
CA MET A 85 -4.46 7.83 6.07
C MET A 85 -5.65 7.53 6.97
N LEU A 86 -6.30 6.37 6.81
CA LEU A 86 -7.38 5.92 7.69
C LEU A 86 -6.90 5.74 9.13
N ASP A 87 -5.69 5.22 9.32
CA ASP A 87 -5.10 5.04 10.64
C ASP A 87 -4.85 6.40 11.34
N LYS A 88 -4.32 7.37 10.60
CA LYS A 88 -4.14 8.75 11.10
C LYS A 88 -5.45 9.43 11.53
N HIS A 89 -6.55 9.13 10.85
CA HIS A 89 -7.88 9.69 11.13
C HIS A 89 -8.80 8.72 11.90
N TYR A 90 -8.20 7.71 12.56
CA TYR A 90 -8.97 6.68 13.26
C TYR A 90 -10.00 7.27 14.24
N ASP A 91 -9.58 8.21 15.08
CA ASP A 91 -10.44 8.79 16.11
C ASP A 91 -11.65 9.55 15.55
N GLU A 92 -11.52 10.13 14.35
CA GLU A 92 -12.61 10.83 13.67
C GLU A 92 -13.57 9.86 12.97
N LEU A 93 -13.09 8.67 12.59
CA LEU A 93 -13.83 7.69 11.79
C LEU A 93 -14.45 6.55 12.60
N LYS A 94 -13.88 6.20 13.76
CA LYS A 94 -14.23 5.00 14.53
C LYS A 94 -15.70 4.93 14.98
N ASP A 95 -16.36 6.07 15.14
CA ASP A 95 -17.76 6.10 15.57
C ASP A 95 -18.72 5.83 14.41
N LYS A 96 -18.32 6.09 13.18
CA LYS A 96 -19.09 5.96 11.95
C LYS A 96 -18.74 4.71 11.15
N PHE A 97 -17.52 4.18 11.33
CA PHE A 97 -16.99 3.06 10.55
C PHE A 97 -16.42 1.94 11.42
N ILE A 98 -16.47 0.72 10.85
CA ILE A 98 -15.66 -0.41 11.28
C ILE A 98 -14.40 -0.37 10.42
N LEU A 99 -13.25 -0.15 11.05
CA LEU A 99 -11.95 0.00 10.41
C LEU A 99 -11.14 -1.29 10.64
N PRO A 100 -10.77 -2.05 9.61
CA PRO A 100 -9.93 -3.24 9.74
C PRO A 100 -8.46 -2.85 9.94
N LEU A 101 -8.17 -2.14 11.03
CA LEU A 101 -6.85 -1.66 11.41
C LEU A 101 -6.34 -2.42 12.64
N THR A 102 -5.03 -2.31 12.87
CA THR A 102 -4.40 -2.87 14.07
C THR A 102 -4.84 -2.12 15.33
N SER A 103 -4.66 -2.71 16.50
CA SER A 103 -4.97 -2.06 17.78
C SER A 103 -4.03 -0.89 18.15
N PHE A 104 -2.93 -0.73 17.41
CA PHE A 104 -1.98 0.38 17.57
C PHE A 104 -2.22 1.40 16.48
N HIS A 105 -3.01 2.44 16.78
CA HIS A 105 -3.35 3.48 15.82
C HIS A 105 -2.24 4.53 15.69
N GLY A 106 -2.10 5.10 14.49
CA GLY A 106 -1.07 6.08 14.16
C GLY A 106 0.29 5.48 13.78
N HIS A 107 0.43 4.16 13.77
CA HIS A 107 1.69 3.45 13.48
C HIS A 107 1.65 2.62 12.19
N GLN A 108 0.59 2.73 11.40
CA GLN A 108 0.42 1.88 10.22
C GLN A 108 1.55 2.09 9.19
N GLU A 109 2.00 3.31 9.00
CA GLU A 109 3.15 3.62 8.12
C GLU A 109 4.44 2.91 8.59
N GLU A 110 4.68 2.89 9.90
CA GLU A 110 5.83 2.21 10.48
C GLU A 110 5.74 0.69 10.30
N ILE A 111 4.57 0.12 10.61
CA ILE A 111 4.30 -1.33 10.46
C ILE A 111 4.45 -1.77 9.00
N MET A 112 4.07 -0.95 8.03
CA MET A 112 4.21 -1.24 6.61
C MET A 112 5.65 -1.07 6.10
N SER A 113 6.56 -0.52 6.90
CA SER A 113 7.97 -0.42 6.56
C SER A 113 8.62 -1.80 6.47
N LYS A 114 9.29 -2.10 5.34
CA LYS A 114 10.01 -3.36 5.15
C LYS A 114 11.09 -3.57 6.21
N GLN A 115 11.74 -2.50 6.67
CA GLN A 115 12.75 -2.56 7.72
C GLN A 115 12.13 -2.93 9.05
N TYR A 116 11.01 -2.30 9.44
CA TYR A 116 10.29 -2.63 10.67
C TYR A 116 9.85 -4.09 10.67
N MET A 117 9.24 -4.56 9.58
CA MET A 117 8.80 -5.94 9.45
C MET A 117 9.95 -6.95 9.53
N SER A 118 11.11 -6.63 8.92
CA SER A 118 12.30 -7.48 9.02
C SER A 118 12.83 -7.55 10.47
N ASN A 119 12.92 -6.41 11.14
CA ASN A 119 13.35 -6.35 12.54
C ASN A 119 12.38 -7.13 13.46
N LEU A 120 11.08 -6.97 13.25
CA LEU A 120 10.07 -7.69 14.00
C LEU A 120 10.20 -9.20 13.79
N ALA A 121 10.34 -9.64 12.54
CA ALA A 121 10.51 -11.06 12.21
C ALA A 121 11.77 -11.65 12.88
N GLN A 122 12.90 -10.95 12.87
CA GLN A 122 14.11 -11.37 13.58
C GLN A 122 13.88 -11.48 15.10
N ASN A 123 13.23 -10.49 15.69
CA ASN A 123 12.98 -10.45 17.13
C ASN A 123 12.11 -11.61 17.63
N ILE A 124 11.22 -12.13 16.79
CA ILE A 124 10.37 -13.30 17.10
C ILE A 124 10.99 -14.61 16.62
N GLY A 125 12.26 -14.61 16.18
CA GLY A 125 13.02 -15.81 15.79
C GLY A 125 12.67 -16.37 14.42
N MET A 126 12.03 -15.58 13.52
CA MET A 126 11.83 -16.01 12.14
C MET A 126 13.13 -15.86 11.33
N ASN A 127 13.39 -16.84 10.48
CA ASN A 127 14.46 -16.73 9.51
C ASN A 127 14.06 -15.71 8.43
N ILE A 128 14.88 -14.69 8.27
CA ILE A 128 14.74 -13.73 7.17
C ILE A 128 15.95 -13.83 6.25
N PRO A 129 15.80 -13.53 4.96
CA PRO A 129 16.94 -13.46 4.05
C PRO A 129 17.92 -12.39 4.49
N GLU A 130 19.20 -12.63 4.28
CA GLU A 130 20.25 -11.64 4.53
C GLU A 130 19.96 -10.38 3.75
N THR A 131 20.05 -9.24 4.42
CA THR A 131 19.59 -7.95 3.88
C THR A 131 20.62 -6.86 4.16
N TRP A 132 20.96 -6.11 3.13
CA TRP A 132 21.85 -4.96 3.16
C TRP A 132 21.11 -3.71 2.75
N LEU A 133 21.51 -2.57 3.31
CA LEU A 133 21.00 -1.26 2.93
C LEU A 133 22.13 -0.53 2.19
N LEU A 134 21.83 0.01 1.02
CA LEU A 134 22.75 0.80 0.21
C LEU A 134 22.19 2.21 0.06
N GLU A 135 22.79 3.16 0.72
CA GLU A 135 22.48 4.58 0.54
C GLU A 135 23.12 5.14 -0.73
N LYS A 136 22.55 6.23 -1.23
CA LYS A 136 23.08 6.90 -2.42
C LYS A 136 24.53 7.34 -2.19
N GLY A 137 25.42 6.89 -3.08
CA GLY A 137 26.82 7.24 -3.06
C GLY A 137 27.69 6.37 -2.14
N GLN A 138 27.12 5.40 -1.46
CA GLN A 138 27.90 4.39 -0.73
C GLN A 138 28.45 3.32 -1.70
N GLU A 139 29.55 2.71 -1.29
CA GLU A 139 30.10 1.54 -1.98
C GLU A 139 29.24 0.30 -1.70
N ILE A 140 29.15 -0.57 -2.70
CA ILE A 140 28.43 -1.82 -2.57
C ILE A 140 29.17 -2.72 -1.57
N PRO A 141 28.48 -3.25 -0.52
CA PRO A 141 29.10 -4.15 0.45
C PRO A 141 29.73 -5.39 -0.22
N GLU A 142 30.90 -5.80 0.25
CA GLU A 142 31.64 -6.93 -0.30
C GLU A 142 31.04 -8.29 0.08
N ASP A 143 30.28 -8.34 1.17
CA ASP A 143 29.69 -9.55 1.77
C ASP A 143 28.30 -9.91 1.20
N ILE A 144 27.87 -9.26 0.11
CA ILE A 144 26.59 -9.56 -0.52
C ILE A 144 26.57 -11.00 -1.07
N ILE A 145 25.51 -11.73 -0.72
CA ILE A 145 25.26 -13.08 -1.21
C ILE A 145 24.45 -13.03 -2.50
N TYR A 146 24.93 -13.70 -3.53
CA TYR A 146 24.28 -13.80 -4.84
C TYR A 146 23.63 -15.16 -5.08
N PRO A 147 22.50 -15.24 -5.84
CA PRO A 147 21.81 -14.11 -6.43
C PRO A 147 21.14 -13.23 -5.35
N CYS A 148 21.05 -11.93 -5.63
CA CYS A 148 20.36 -10.98 -4.75
C CYS A 148 19.26 -10.25 -5.51
N ILE A 149 18.30 -9.69 -4.77
CA ILE A 149 17.21 -8.87 -5.31
C ILE A 149 17.29 -7.47 -4.70
N THR A 150 17.16 -6.45 -5.53
CA THR A 150 17.07 -5.05 -5.10
C THR A 150 15.61 -4.63 -4.96
N LYS A 151 15.30 -3.83 -3.95
CA LYS A 151 13.96 -3.26 -3.68
C LYS A 151 14.08 -1.84 -3.15
N ALA A 152 13.14 -0.96 -3.46
CA ALA A 152 13.02 0.31 -2.75
C ALA A 152 12.57 0.06 -1.31
N ILE A 153 13.08 0.82 -0.33
CA ILE A 153 12.75 0.66 1.08
C ILE A 153 11.28 1.02 1.35
N SER A 154 10.79 2.09 0.74
CA SER A 154 9.43 2.58 0.94
C SER A 154 8.59 2.39 -0.32
N SER A 155 7.39 1.85 -0.15
CA SER A 155 6.33 1.86 -1.15
C SER A 155 5.56 3.18 -1.18
N VAL A 156 5.73 4.00 -0.14
CA VAL A 156 5.12 5.33 0.00
C VAL A 156 6.01 6.34 -0.70
N ALA A 157 5.45 7.16 -1.58
CA ALA A 157 6.12 8.22 -2.34
C ALA A 157 6.65 7.85 -3.73
N GLY A 158 5.76 7.40 -4.62
CA GLY A 158 5.95 7.58 -6.08
C GLY A 158 7.24 7.01 -6.71
N THR A 159 8.03 6.27 -5.97
CA THR A 159 9.19 5.56 -6.47
C THR A 159 8.69 4.35 -7.26
N LYS A 160 8.67 4.51 -8.57
CA LYS A 160 8.27 3.48 -9.51
C LYS A 160 9.06 2.19 -9.30
N ILE A 161 8.41 1.11 -9.64
CA ILE A 161 8.82 -0.31 -9.68
C ILE A 161 10.19 -0.58 -10.36
N ASP A 162 10.80 0.42 -11.00
CA ASP A 162 12.06 0.32 -11.74
C ASP A 162 13.30 -0.05 -10.87
N ASN A 163 13.12 -0.12 -9.55
CA ASN A 163 14.20 -0.47 -8.61
C ASN A 163 14.18 -1.95 -8.16
N ILE A 164 13.33 -2.80 -8.75
CA ILE A 164 13.32 -4.23 -8.46
C ILE A 164 14.10 -4.95 -9.56
N ARG A 165 15.23 -5.59 -9.19
CA ARG A 165 16.03 -6.39 -10.11
C ARG A 165 16.69 -7.54 -9.36
N ILE A 166 16.74 -8.72 -10.00
CA ILE A 166 17.57 -9.84 -9.57
C ILE A 166 18.94 -9.66 -10.21
N CYS A 167 19.98 -9.70 -9.39
CA CYS A 167 21.38 -9.63 -9.80
C CYS A 167 22.08 -10.93 -9.40
N ASN A 168 22.70 -11.61 -10.39
CA ASN A 168 23.35 -12.90 -10.19
C ASN A 168 24.80 -12.79 -9.70
N ASN A 169 25.39 -11.59 -9.82
CA ASN A 169 26.77 -11.31 -9.43
C ASN A 169 27.00 -9.82 -9.17
N TYR A 170 28.19 -9.50 -8.66
CA TYR A 170 28.59 -8.14 -8.34
C TYR A 170 28.54 -7.17 -9.55
N GLU A 171 28.94 -7.61 -10.75
CA GLU A 171 28.98 -6.74 -11.92
C GLU A 171 27.56 -6.35 -12.37
N GLU A 172 26.60 -7.26 -12.29
CA GLU A 172 25.20 -6.96 -12.58
C GLU A 172 24.63 -5.96 -11.57
N LEU A 173 24.91 -6.16 -10.27
CA LEU A 173 24.47 -5.24 -9.21
C LEU A 173 25.11 -3.86 -9.39
N LYS A 174 26.41 -3.79 -9.63
CA LYS A 174 27.14 -2.55 -9.86
C LYS A 174 26.63 -1.78 -11.08
N SER A 175 26.39 -2.49 -12.18
CA SER A 175 25.81 -1.91 -13.39
C SER A 175 24.41 -1.34 -13.10
N PHE A 176 23.59 -2.04 -12.34
CA PHE A 176 22.26 -1.58 -11.97
C PHE A 176 22.32 -0.34 -11.07
N VAL A 177 23.10 -0.35 -10.00
CA VAL A 177 23.28 0.78 -9.08
C VAL A 177 23.76 2.02 -9.82
N ASN A 178 24.72 1.87 -10.75
CA ASN A 178 25.24 3.00 -11.53
C ASN A 178 24.25 3.52 -12.59
N SER A 179 23.43 2.67 -13.17
CA SER A 179 22.49 3.04 -14.23
C SER A 179 21.16 3.59 -13.69
N SER A 180 20.74 3.13 -12.52
CA SER A 180 19.41 3.46 -11.99
C SER A 180 19.29 4.86 -11.43
N GLY A 181 20.41 5.56 -11.20
CA GLY A 181 20.40 6.90 -10.62
C GLY A 181 19.54 6.97 -9.36
N HIS A 182 19.52 5.91 -8.57
CA HIS A 182 18.61 5.74 -7.44
C HIS A 182 18.63 6.98 -6.55
N SER A 183 17.48 7.60 -6.40
CA SER A 183 17.29 8.78 -5.56
C SER A 183 17.04 8.42 -4.10
N ALA A 184 16.85 7.13 -3.80
CA ALA A 184 16.50 6.62 -2.49
C ALA A 184 17.42 5.46 -2.08
N THR A 185 17.43 5.13 -0.79
CA THR A 185 18.13 3.97 -0.24
C THR A 185 17.57 2.68 -0.86
N LEU A 186 18.45 1.82 -1.36
CA LEU A 186 18.09 0.49 -1.86
C LEU A 186 18.23 -0.55 -0.75
N GLN A 187 17.26 -1.42 -0.65
CA GLN A 187 17.37 -2.68 0.08
C GLN A 187 17.87 -3.74 -0.90
N ILE A 188 18.99 -4.36 -0.58
CA ILE A 188 19.54 -5.51 -1.29
C ILE A 188 19.30 -6.73 -0.39
N GLN A 189 18.70 -7.77 -0.93
CA GLN A 189 18.33 -8.94 -0.16
C GLN A 189 18.76 -10.20 -0.91
N ARG A 190 19.27 -11.21 -0.20
CA ARG A 190 19.51 -12.53 -0.79
C ARG A 190 18.23 -13.01 -1.46
N PHE A 191 18.36 -13.42 -2.72
CA PHE A 191 17.25 -14.01 -3.46
C PHE A 191 17.04 -15.46 -3.02
N ILE A 192 15.82 -15.82 -2.77
CA ILE A 192 15.39 -17.19 -2.41
C ILE A 192 14.44 -17.65 -3.52
N ASP A 193 14.76 -18.80 -4.13
CA ASP A 193 13.92 -19.46 -5.14
C ASP A 193 12.64 -20.04 -4.51
#